data_33b842c5c66a3e12be185f693778bec7
#
_entry.id   33b842c5c66a3e12be185f693778bec7
#
_cell.length_a   1.000
_cell.length_b   1.000
_cell.length_c   1.000
_cell.angle_alpha   90.00
_cell.angle_beta   90.00
_cell.angle_gamma   90.00
#
_symmetry.space_group_name_H-M   'P 1'
#
loop_
_entity.id
_entity.type
_entity.pdbx_description
1 polymer ?
#
loop_
_entity_poly.entity_id
_entity_poly.type
_entity_poly.pdbx_seq_one_letter_code
_entity_poly.pdbx_strand_id
1 'polypeptide(L)'
;LQKIRTGEKGFKELSVTCVALANAQGGQIMIGVEDKTRKPAPNQIIPQEEANSAVTRLRGLCFNVGLAVGDVCEDETGSQYFAITVFPSLHSYATTSDGKMYIRVADKCEPVRSEDIQRVGEEKGAYQWELVTTMFELDDTTKANLTKFANDIRLSDRVKQHIKQLDDIEIGEQYHLLDGNKMTN
;
A
#
# COMPACT_ATOMS: atom_id res chain seq x y z
N LEU A 1 -4.67 -20.33 -15.82
CA LEU A 1 -4.07 -20.06 -17.12
C LEU A 1 -5.03 -19.39 -18.10
N GLN A 2 -6.31 -19.76 -18.08
CA GLN A 2 -7.33 -19.20 -18.97
C GLN A 2 -7.37 -17.66 -18.93
N LYS A 3 -7.28 -17.03 -17.73
CA LYS A 3 -7.28 -15.57 -17.61
C LYS A 3 -6.11 -14.90 -18.35
N ILE A 4 -4.96 -15.52 -18.42
CA ILE A 4 -3.80 -14.98 -19.16
C ILE A 4 -4.02 -15.16 -20.68
N ARG A 5 -4.59 -16.28 -21.07
CA ARG A 5 -4.82 -16.62 -22.49
C ARG A 5 -6.09 -16.00 -23.08
N THR A 6 -7.04 -15.54 -22.25
CA THR A 6 -8.25 -14.81 -22.72
C THR A 6 -8.01 -13.35 -23.11
N GLY A 7 -6.77 -12.90 -23.10
CA GLY A 7 -6.40 -11.57 -23.56
C GLY A 7 -6.71 -10.46 -22.57
N GLU A 8 -7.15 -9.29 -23.06
CA GLU A 8 -7.25 -8.05 -22.28
C GLU A 8 -8.19 -8.16 -21.08
N LYS A 9 -9.34 -8.82 -21.23
CA LYS A 9 -10.32 -8.98 -20.15
C LYS A 9 -9.74 -9.76 -18.97
N GLY A 10 -9.06 -10.87 -19.22
CA GLY A 10 -8.47 -11.68 -18.17
C GLY A 10 -7.35 -10.93 -17.42
N PHE A 11 -6.55 -10.14 -18.12
CA PHE A 11 -5.53 -9.31 -17.50
C PHE A 11 -6.12 -8.18 -16.65
N LYS A 12 -7.24 -7.56 -17.06
CA LYS A 12 -7.96 -6.59 -16.23
C LYS A 12 -8.50 -7.23 -14.94
N GLU A 13 -9.05 -8.43 -14.99
CA GLU A 13 -9.49 -9.16 -13.81
C GLU A 13 -8.32 -9.50 -12.86
N LEU A 14 -7.18 -9.92 -13.42
CA LEU A 14 -5.98 -10.18 -12.63
C LEU A 14 -5.40 -8.91 -12.01
N SER A 15 -5.42 -7.78 -12.73
CA SER A 15 -4.94 -6.50 -12.19
C SER A 15 -5.77 -6.04 -10.99
N VAL A 16 -7.08 -6.24 -11.00
CA VAL A 16 -7.94 -6.00 -9.82
C VAL A 16 -7.49 -6.86 -8.64
N THR A 17 -7.19 -8.15 -8.88
CA THR A 17 -6.72 -9.04 -7.82
C THR A 17 -5.34 -8.61 -7.29
N CYS A 18 -4.41 -8.22 -8.17
CA CYS A 18 -3.09 -7.70 -7.77
C CYS A 18 -3.21 -6.44 -6.91
N VAL A 19 -4.02 -5.49 -7.34
CA VAL A 19 -4.28 -4.24 -6.60
C VAL A 19 -4.92 -4.53 -5.24
N ALA A 20 -5.92 -5.41 -5.19
CA ALA A 20 -6.59 -5.75 -3.93
C ALA A 20 -5.65 -6.45 -2.94
N LEU A 21 -4.76 -7.32 -3.40
CA LEU A 21 -3.74 -7.95 -2.57
C LEU A 21 -2.68 -6.94 -2.10
N ALA A 22 -2.19 -6.07 -2.99
CA ALA A 22 -1.20 -5.04 -2.64
C ALA A 22 -1.76 -4.04 -1.62
N ASN A 23 -3.05 -3.71 -1.70
CA ASN A 23 -3.74 -2.88 -0.72
C ASN A 23 -4.05 -3.57 0.60
N ALA A 24 -3.93 -4.88 0.67
CA ALA A 24 -3.97 -5.67 1.90
C ALA A 24 -2.55 -6.03 2.35
N GLN A 25 -2.29 -7.29 2.62
CA GLN A 25 -1.00 -7.79 3.12
C GLN A 25 -0.14 -8.47 2.04
N GLY A 26 -0.44 -8.22 0.76
CA GLY A 26 0.17 -8.96 -0.34
C GLY A 26 -0.42 -10.36 -0.47
N GLY A 27 0.28 -11.24 -1.21
CA GLY A 27 -0.13 -12.62 -1.37
C GLY A 27 0.41 -13.26 -2.63
N GLN A 28 -0.09 -14.46 -2.93
CA GLN A 28 0.29 -15.20 -4.13
C GLN A 28 -0.94 -15.52 -4.99
N ILE A 29 -0.79 -15.40 -6.29
CA ILE A 29 -1.79 -15.78 -7.28
C ILE A 29 -1.24 -16.98 -8.04
N MET A 30 -1.89 -18.14 -7.88
CA MET A 30 -1.52 -19.35 -8.62
C MET A 30 -2.12 -19.31 -10.02
N ILE A 31 -1.26 -19.40 -11.03
CA ILE A 31 -1.67 -19.41 -12.44
C ILE A 31 -1.49 -20.80 -13.02
N GLY A 32 -2.51 -21.28 -13.67
CA GLY A 32 -2.50 -22.62 -14.24
C GLY A 32 -3.16 -23.68 -13.36
N VAL A 33 -3.64 -23.29 -12.17
CA VAL A 33 -4.34 -24.17 -11.23
C VAL A 33 -5.85 -23.88 -11.31
N GLU A 34 -6.67 -24.90 -11.33
CA GLU A 34 -8.14 -24.79 -11.31
C GLU A 34 -8.64 -24.63 -9.87
N ASP A 35 -9.54 -23.66 -9.64
CA ASP A 35 -10.02 -23.31 -8.30
C ASP A 35 -10.70 -24.49 -7.57
N LYS A 36 -11.44 -25.32 -8.28
CA LYS A 36 -12.22 -26.44 -7.69
C LYS A 36 -11.34 -27.62 -7.32
N THR A 37 -10.48 -28.04 -8.23
CA THR A 37 -9.65 -29.24 -8.09
C THR A 37 -8.33 -28.93 -7.39
N ARG A 38 -7.91 -27.66 -7.39
CA ARG A 38 -6.59 -27.17 -6.93
C ARG A 38 -5.43 -27.87 -7.64
N LYS A 39 -5.66 -28.34 -8.87
CA LYS A 39 -4.68 -29.01 -9.72
C LYS A 39 -4.56 -28.30 -11.06
N PRO A 40 -3.39 -28.38 -11.72
CA PRO A 40 -3.25 -27.93 -13.10
C PRO A 40 -4.13 -28.75 -14.05
N ALA A 41 -4.49 -28.17 -15.19
CA ALA A 41 -5.15 -28.93 -16.25
C ALA A 41 -4.21 -30.02 -16.80
N PRO A 42 -4.71 -31.23 -17.13
CA PRO A 42 -3.87 -32.32 -17.65
C PRO A 42 -3.06 -31.90 -18.89
N ASN A 43 -1.78 -32.27 -18.91
CA ASN A 43 -0.84 -31.98 -20.01
C ASN A 43 -0.66 -30.47 -20.29
N GLN A 44 -0.89 -29.63 -19.30
CA GLN A 44 -0.71 -28.17 -19.41
C GLN A 44 0.79 -27.84 -19.43
N ILE A 45 1.23 -27.14 -20.48
CA ILE A 45 2.60 -26.63 -20.62
C ILE A 45 2.56 -25.10 -20.61
N ILE A 46 3.46 -24.49 -19.85
CA ILE A 46 3.60 -23.03 -19.69
C ILE A 46 5.07 -22.69 -19.92
N PRO A 47 5.45 -22.09 -21.05
CA PRO A 47 6.81 -21.58 -21.23
C PRO A 47 7.12 -20.49 -20.19
N GLN A 48 8.34 -20.47 -19.63
CA GLN A 48 8.75 -19.42 -18.68
C GLN A 48 8.61 -18.02 -19.28
N GLU A 49 8.78 -17.87 -20.58
CA GLU A 49 8.56 -16.60 -21.28
C GLU A 49 7.10 -16.13 -21.22
N GLU A 50 6.13 -17.05 -21.26
CA GLU A 50 4.70 -16.74 -21.09
C GLU A 50 4.44 -16.20 -19.69
N ALA A 51 5.04 -16.81 -18.65
CA ALA A 51 4.94 -16.35 -17.27
C ALA A 51 5.57 -14.97 -17.09
N ASN A 52 6.76 -14.73 -17.62
CA ASN A 52 7.46 -13.45 -17.57
C ASN A 52 6.67 -12.34 -18.29
N SER A 53 6.15 -12.63 -19.47
CA SER A 53 5.33 -11.72 -20.27
C SER A 53 4.03 -11.35 -19.56
N ALA A 54 3.41 -12.31 -18.87
CA ALA A 54 2.20 -12.07 -18.09
C ALA A 54 2.45 -11.05 -16.96
N VAL A 55 3.53 -11.20 -16.21
CA VAL A 55 3.87 -10.25 -15.13
C VAL A 55 4.24 -8.87 -15.68
N THR A 56 4.98 -8.82 -16.80
CA THR A 56 5.31 -7.56 -17.48
C THR A 56 4.03 -6.80 -17.88
N ARG A 57 3.07 -7.51 -18.45
CA ARG A 57 1.78 -6.92 -18.83
C ARG A 57 0.97 -6.46 -17.63
N LEU A 58 0.95 -7.24 -16.53
CA LEU A 58 0.25 -6.85 -15.29
C LEU A 58 0.86 -5.60 -14.67
N ARG A 59 2.20 -5.42 -14.70
CA ARG A 59 2.86 -4.19 -14.24
C ARG A 59 2.38 -2.95 -15.00
N GLY A 60 2.06 -3.07 -16.29
CA GLY A 60 1.48 -1.98 -17.08
C GLY A 60 0.00 -1.68 -16.76
N LEU A 61 -0.68 -2.58 -16.05
CA LEU A 61 -2.09 -2.44 -15.66
C LEU A 61 -2.30 -2.06 -14.19
N CYS A 62 -1.23 -1.92 -13.41
CA CYS A 62 -1.25 -1.62 -11.98
C CYS A 62 -0.26 -0.52 -11.65
N PHE A 63 -0.62 0.37 -10.73
CA PHE A 63 0.28 1.37 -10.14
C PHE A 63 0.52 1.05 -8.67
N ASN A 64 1.74 1.27 -8.18
CA ASN A 64 2.18 1.02 -6.82
C ASN A 64 1.98 -0.46 -6.39
N VAL A 65 2.15 -1.39 -7.32
CA VAL A 65 2.08 -2.83 -7.07
C VAL A 65 3.43 -3.47 -7.37
N GLY A 66 4.06 -4.04 -6.35
CA GLY A 66 5.24 -4.87 -6.52
C GLY A 66 4.82 -6.29 -6.97
N LEU A 67 5.35 -6.76 -8.09
CA LEU A 67 5.07 -8.10 -8.63
C LEU A 67 6.37 -8.85 -8.88
N ALA A 68 6.42 -10.12 -8.46
CA ALA A 68 7.45 -11.07 -8.86
C ALA A 68 6.82 -12.31 -9.49
N VAL A 69 7.45 -12.83 -10.53
CA VAL A 69 7.10 -14.11 -11.12
C VAL A 69 7.94 -15.21 -10.47
N GLY A 70 7.30 -16.33 -10.10
CA GLY A 70 8.00 -17.54 -9.70
C GLY A 70 8.39 -18.39 -10.92
N ASP A 71 9.25 -19.37 -10.68
CA ASP A 71 9.58 -20.36 -11.66
C ASP A 71 8.34 -21.19 -12.02
N VAL A 72 8.31 -21.70 -13.26
CA VAL A 72 7.29 -22.65 -13.66
C VAL A 72 7.57 -23.98 -12.98
N CYS A 73 6.61 -24.45 -12.21
CA CYS A 73 6.64 -25.71 -11.49
C CYS A 73 5.80 -26.77 -12.20
N GLU A 74 6.08 -28.04 -11.91
CA GLU A 74 5.32 -29.17 -12.38
C GLU A 74 4.67 -29.94 -11.22
N ASP A 75 3.47 -30.42 -11.43
CA ASP A 75 2.85 -31.37 -10.52
C ASP A 75 3.30 -32.80 -10.75
N GLU A 76 2.78 -33.76 -9.99
CA GLU A 76 3.09 -35.21 -10.13
C GLU A 76 2.76 -35.79 -11.51
N THR A 77 1.93 -35.11 -12.28
CA THR A 77 1.53 -35.54 -13.64
C THR A 77 2.34 -34.86 -14.75
N GLY A 78 3.32 -33.97 -14.38
CA GLY A 78 4.08 -33.17 -15.32
C GLY A 78 3.30 -31.98 -15.87
N SER A 79 2.14 -31.66 -15.29
CA SER A 79 1.34 -30.50 -15.68
C SER A 79 1.86 -29.23 -14.97
N GLN A 80 2.07 -28.17 -15.75
CA GLN A 80 2.79 -26.98 -15.29
C GLN A 80 1.89 -25.90 -14.72
N TYR A 81 2.41 -25.14 -13.75
CA TYR A 81 1.79 -23.98 -13.14
C TYR A 81 2.88 -23.02 -12.64
N PHE A 82 2.53 -21.77 -12.30
CA PHE A 82 3.44 -20.82 -11.68
C PHE A 82 2.70 -19.89 -10.71
N ALA A 83 3.47 -19.23 -9.84
CA ALA A 83 2.95 -18.25 -8.89
C ALA A 83 3.36 -16.84 -9.30
N ILE A 84 2.44 -15.90 -9.12
CA ILE A 84 2.73 -14.46 -9.12
C ILE A 84 2.69 -14.00 -7.66
N THR A 85 3.82 -13.56 -7.14
CA THR A 85 3.88 -12.94 -5.80
C THR A 85 3.54 -11.46 -5.92
N VAL A 86 2.57 -11.02 -5.15
CA VAL A 86 2.17 -9.63 -5.02
C VAL A 86 2.67 -9.11 -3.68
N PHE A 87 3.54 -8.11 -3.71
CA PHE A 87 4.04 -7.47 -2.49
C PHE A 87 3.05 -6.44 -1.96
N PRO A 88 2.95 -6.27 -0.62
CA PRO A 88 2.11 -5.23 -0.05
C PRO A 88 2.64 -3.84 -0.40
N SER A 89 1.75 -2.93 -0.73
CA SER A 89 2.06 -1.52 -0.88
C SER A 89 1.98 -0.84 0.49
N LEU A 90 3.14 -0.57 1.10
CA LEU A 90 3.21 -0.14 2.51
C LEU A 90 2.95 1.35 2.71
N HIS A 91 3.36 2.20 1.77
CA HIS A 91 3.39 3.65 1.93
C HIS A 91 2.50 4.41 0.94
N SER A 92 1.78 3.70 0.09
CA SER A 92 0.94 4.32 -0.94
C SER A 92 -0.23 3.43 -1.30
N TYR A 93 -1.21 4.01 -1.99
CA TYR A 93 -2.32 3.23 -2.53
C TYR A 93 -1.89 2.53 -3.82
N ALA A 94 -2.25 1.27 -3.95
CA ALA A 94 -2.20 0.56 -5.22
C ALA A 94 -3.50 0.82 -6.00
N THR A 95 -3.38 1.07 -7.30
CA THR A 95 -4.52 1.29 -8.20
C THR A 95 -4.37 0.52 -9.49
N THR A 96 -5.48 0.24 -10.16
CA THR A 96 -5.47 -0.23 -11.54
C THR A 96 -5.11 0.93 -12.48
N SER A 97 -4.77 0.64 -13.74
CA SER A 97 -4.40 1.65 -14.73
C SER A 97 -5.52 2.66 -15.03
N ASP A 98 -6.78 2.35 -14.71
CA ASP A 98 -7.92 3.27 -14.78
C ASP A 98 -8.19 4.00 -13.45
N GLY A 99 -7.24 3.97 -12.51
CA GLY A 99 -7.26 4.72 -11.26
C GLY A 99 -8.17 4.16 -10.17
N LYS A 100 -8.69 2.94 -10.33
CA LYS A 100 -9.58 2.34 -9.32
C LYS A 100 -8.81 1.62 -8.25
N MET A 101 -9.28 1.77 -7.02
CA MET A 101 -8.74 1.09 -5.85
C MET A 101 -9.61 -0.11 -5.48
N TYR A 102 -8.94 -1.19 -5.10
CA TYR A 102 -9.59 -2.39 -4.61
C TYR A 102 -8.89 -2.88 -3.34
N ILE A 103 -9.65 -3.51 -2.46
CA ILE A 103 -9.14 -4.15 -1.25
C ILE A 103 -9.58 -5.60 -1.21
N ARG A 104 -8.76 -6.47 -0.61
CA ARG A 104 -9.12 -7.85 -0.38
C ARG A 104 -9.91 -7.99 0.92
N VAL A 105 -11.15 -8.43 0.80
CA VAL A 105 -12.02 -8.74 1.94
C VAL A 105 -12.35 -10.23 1.87
N ALA A 106 -11.74 -11.01 2.75
CA ALA A 106 -11.80 -12.46 2.72
C ALA A 106 -11.40 -13.04 1.33
N ASP A 107 -12.32 -13.63 0.61
CA ASP A 107 -12.14 -14.23 -0.71
C ASP A 107 -12.49 -13.32 -1.90
N LYS A 108 -12.94 -12.08 -1.63
CA LYS A 108 -13.41 -11.14 -2.66
C LYS A 108 -12.49 -9.93 -2.81
N CYS A 109 -12.45 -9.39 -4.01
CA CYS A 109 -11.84 -8.09 -4.31
C CYS A 109 -12.97 -7.07 -4.40
N GLU A 110 -13.04 -6.14 -3.45
CA GLU A 110 -14.08 -5.11 -3.40
C GLU A 110 -13.51 -3.74 -3.75
N PRO A 111 -14.22 -2.91 -4.50
CA PRO A 111 -13.80 -1.55 -4.76
C PRO A 111 -13.81 -0.75 -3.44
N VAL A 112 -12.75 0.03 -3.21
CA VAL A 112 -12.68 0.94 -2.07
C VAL A 112 -13.62 2.11 -2.33
N ARG A 113 -14.53 2.39 -1.40
CA ARG A 113 -15.44 3.53 -1.47
C ARG A 113 -14.71 4.82 -1.10
N SER A 114 -15.18 5.95 -1.62
CA SER A 114 -14.58 7.27 -1.33
C SER A 114 -14.48 7.56 0.16
N GLU A 115 -15.48 7.13 0.94
CA GLU A 115 -15.53 7.25 2.40
C GLU A 115 -14.49 6.40 3.14
N ASP A 116 -14.01 5.32 2.52
CA ASP A 116 -13.02 4.40 3.11
C ASP A 116 -11.57 4.74 2.71
N ILE A 117 -11.36 5.65 1.77
CA ILE A 117 -10.01 5.98 1.25
C ILE A 117 -9.10 6.46 2.36
N GLN A 118 -9.59 7.35 3.22
CA GLN A 118 -8.83 7.89 4.34
C GLN A 118 -8.43 6.76 5.31
N ARG A 119 -9.39 5.92 5.71
CA ARG A 119 -9.14 4.79 6.61
C ARG A 119 -8.09 3.82 6.06
N VAL A 120 -8.19 3.46 4.76
CA VAL A 120 -7.18 2.60 4.12
C VAL A 120 -5.80 3.28 4.09
N GLY A 121 -5.75 4.61 3.97
CA GLY A 121 -4.52 5.39 4.04
C GLY A 121 -3.88 5.40 5.41
N GLU A 122 -4.67 5.57 6.44
CA GLU A 122 -4.22 5.51 7.84
C GLU A 122 -3.66 4.13 8.18
N GLU A 123 -4.36 3.04 7.81
CA GLU A 123 -3.90 1.67 8.00
C GLU A 123 -2.55 1.38 7.30
N LYS A 124 -2.24 2.09 6.21
CA LYS A 124 -0.97 1.95 5.46
C LYS A 124 0.13 2.92 5.90
N GLY A 125 -0.15 3.81 6.85
CA GLY A 125 0.75 4.91 7.18
C GLY A 125 0.98 5.90 6.03
N ALA A 126 0.16 5.83 4.99
CA ALA A 126 0.20 6.78 3.87
C ALA A 126 -0.43 8.13 4.24
N TYR A 127 -1.21 8.15 5.29
CA TYR A 127 -1.85 9.33 5.85
C TYR A 127 -1.53 9.41 7.34
N GLN A 128 -0.81 10.43 7.72
CA GLN A 128 -0.52 10.78 9.11
C GLN A 128 -1.37 12.00 9.45
N TRP A 129 -2.53 11.77 10.05
CA TRP A 129 -3.49 12.84 10.36
C TRP A 129 -2.89 13.87 11.31
N GLU A 130 -1.92 13.47 12.13
CA GLU A 130 -1.19 14.33 13.06
C GLU A 130 -0.37 15.41 12.35
N LEU A 131 0.03 15.16 11.08
CA LEU A 131 0.80 16.11 10.27
C LEU A 131 -0.09 17.00 9.39
N VAL A 132 -1.42 16.77 9.40
CA VAL A 132 -2.34 17.60 8.61
C VAL A 132 -2.49 18.95 9.26
N THR A 133 -2.09 19.99 8.53
CA THR A 133 -2.23 21.39 8.97
C THR A 133 -3.70 21.74 9.11
N THR A 134 -4.08 22.30 10.24
CA THR A 134 -5.43 22.82 10.48
C THR A 134 -5.61 24.22 9.88
N MET A 135 -6.84 24.72 9.86
CA MET A 135 -7.11 26.12 9.52
C MET A 135 -6.86 27.08 10.72
N PHE A 136 -6.53 26.54 11.89
CA PHE A 136 -6.28 27.33 13.10
C PHE A 136 -4.85 27.84 13.10
N GLU A 137 -4.72 29.15 13.28
CA GLU A 137 -3.44 29.81 13.51
C GLU A 137 -3.18 29.93 15.02
N LEU A 138 -1.92 30.16 15.38
CA LEU A 138 -1.50 30.40 16.76
C LEU A 138 -2.15 31.67 17.30
N ASP A 139 -3.15 31.52 18.16
CA ASP A 139 -3.70 32.61 18.98
C ASP A 139 -2.88 32.78 20.27
N ASP A 140 -3.20 33.80 21.07
CA ASP A 140 -2.45 34.10 22.30
C ASP A 140 -2.55 32.97 23.34
N THR A 141 -3.69 32.26 23.41
CA THR A 141 -3.87 31.11 24.32
C THR A 141 -3.02 29.93 23.89
N THR A 142 -2.98 29.66 22.61
CA THR A 142 -2.19 28.57 22.05
C THR A 142 -0.69 28.86 22.18
N LYS A 143 -0.26 30.11 21.96
CA LYS A 143 1.13 30.55 22.21
C LYS A 143 1.53 30.34 23.65
N ALA A 144 0.68 30.68 24.61
CA ALA A 144 0.96 30.47 26.03
C ALA A 144 1.13 28.98 26.36
N ASN A 145 0.30 28.11 25.77
CA ASN A 145 0.42 26.67 25.94
C ASN A 145 1.69 26.11 25.26
N LEU A 146 2.04 26.62 24.09
CA LEU A 146 3.27 26.26 23.39
C LEU A 146 4.50 26.63 24.22
N THR A 147 4.54 27.85 24.78
CA THR A 147 5.63 28.28 25.66
C THR A 147 5.75 27.40 26.89
N LYS A 148 4.64 27.00 27.49
CA LYS A 148 4.65 26.05 28.61
C LYS A 148 5.24 24.70 28.19
N PHE A 149 4.77 24.13 27.08
CA PHE A 149 5.30 22.89 26.53
C PHE A 149 6.81 23.00 26.24
N ALA A 150 7.25 24.06 25.56
CA ALA A 150 8.66 24.29 25.25
C ALA A 150 9.53 24.38 26.51
N ASN A 151 9.02 25.00 27.59
CA ASN A 151 9.72 25.04 28.86
C ASN A 151 9.82 23.66 29.51
N ASP A 152 8.78 22.83 29.44
CA ASP A 152 8.81 21.44 29.95
C ASP A 152 9.84 20.61 29.18
N ILE A 153 9.94 20.79 27.86
CA ILE A 153 10.95 20.16 27.00
C ILE A 153 12.37 20.59 27.43
N ARG A 154 12.61 21.88 27.65
CA ARG A 154 13.92 22.41 28.07
C ARG A 154 14.36 21.87 29.43
N LEU A 155 13.41 21.66 30.36
CA LEU A 155 13.67 21.10 31.67
C LEU A 155 13.89 19.60 31.71
N SER A 156 13.48 18.88 30.67
CA SER A 156 13.57 17.43 30.61
C SER A 156 15.02 16.94 30.40
N ASP A 157 15.49 16.04 31.26
CA ASP A 157 16.82 15.41 31.10
C ASP A 157 16.91 14.42 29.93
N ARG A 158 15.78 14.03 29.35
CA ARG A 158 15.70 13.07 28.22
C ARG A 158 15.88 13.73 26.87
N VAL A 159 15.85 15.07 26.80
CA VAL A 159 15.92 15.84 25.56
C VAL A 159 17.37 16.24 25.26
N LYS A 160 17.77 16.07 24.01
CA LYS A 160 19.11 16.41 23.54
C LYS A 160 19.34 17.92 23.63
N GLN A 161 20.58 18.32 23.97
CA GLN A 161 20.95 19.71 24.25
C GLN A 161 20.65 20.68 23.11
N HIS A 162 20.81 20.25 21.85
CA HIS A 162 20.53 21.11 20.69
C HIS A 162 19.04 21.47 20.56
N ILE A 163 18.12 20.58 20.96
CA ILE A 163 16.67 20.86 20.96
C ILE A 163 16.31 21.89 22.04
N LYS A 164 16.99 21.85 23.18
CA LYS A 164 16.75 22.81 24.27
C LYS A 164 17.15 24.26 23.91
N GLN A 165 17.95 24.45 22.87
CA GLN A 165 18.41 25.75 22.38
C GLN A 165 17.47 26.37 21.34
N LEU A 166 16.51 25.62 20.84
CA LEU A 166 15.50 26.07 19.88
C LEU A 166 14.50 27.04 20.54
N ASP A 167 13.92 27.92 19.72
CA ASP A 167 12.82 28.76 20.19
C ASP A 167 11.52 27.94 20.36
N ASP A 168 10.45 28.57 20.86
CA ASP A 168 9.19 27.87 21.16
C ASP A 168 8.49 27.35 19.91
N ILE A 169 8.59 28.08 18.80
CA ILE A 169 8.00 27.70 17.51
C ILE A 169 8.77 26.54 16.92
N GLU A 170 10.10 26.65 16.88
CA GLU A 170 10.98 25.59 16.41
C GLU A 170 10.81 24.28 17.21
N ILE A 171 10.61 24.38 18.54
CA ILE A 171 10.27 23.21 19.36
C ILE A 171 8.90 22.64 18.94
N GLY A 172 7.90 23.51 18.73
CA GLY A 172 6.58 23.09 18.26
C GLY A 172 6.65 22.36 16.90
N GLU A 173 7.43 22.86 15.95
CA GLU A 173 7.67 22.22 14.65
C GLU A 173 8.42 20.89 14.79
N GLN A 174 9.45 20.84 15.63
CA GLN A 174 10.23 19.63 15.89
C GLN A 174 9.38 18.48 16.48
N TYR A 175 8.33 18.80 17.23
CA TYR A 175 7.40 17.84 17.80
C TYR A 175 6.09 17.71 16.99
N HIS A 176 6.08 18.23 15.76
CA HIS A 176 4.93 18.17 14.85
C HIS A 176 3.62 18.76 15.42
N LEU A 177 3.72 19.73 16.28
CA LEU A 177 2.56 20.50 16.80
C LEU A 177 2.21 21.65 15.87
N LEU A 178 3.19 22.11 15.07
CA LEU A 178 3.09 23.23 14.16
C LEU A 178 3.67 22.87 12.79
N ASP A 179 3.13 23.52 11.77
CA ASP A 179 3.70 23.64 10.43
C ASP A 179 3.70 25.15 10.08
N GLY A 180 4.85 25.80 10.27
CA GLY A 180 4.95 27.24 10.26
C GLY A 180 4.08 27.89 11.35
N ASN A 181 3.13 28.72 10.95
CA ASN A 181 2.23 29.42 11.90
C ASN A 181 0.88 28.72 12.10
N LYS A 182 0.70 27.49 11.62
CA LYS A 182 -0.53 26.71 11.71
C LYS A 182 -0.36 25.53 12.63
N MET A 183 -1.40 25.22 13.37
CA MET A 183 -1.45 24.00 14.19
C MET A 183 -1.64 22.77 13.30
N THR A 184 -1.02 21.67 13.68
CA THR A 184 -1.31 20.33 13.16
C THR A 184 -2.44 19.69 13.99
N ASN A 185 -3.03 18.62 13.46
CA ASN A 185 -4.07 17.88 14.19
C ASN A 185 -3.53 17.10 15.39
#